data_55ef0a57c56074d65ea0503e403e20a5
#
_entry.id   55ef0a57c56074d65ea0503e403e20a5
#
_cell.length_a   1.000
_cell.length_b   1.000
_cell.length_c   1.000
_cell.angle_alpha   90.00
_cell.angle_beta   90.00
_cell.angle_gamma   90.00
#
_symmetry.space_group_name_H-M   'P 1'
#
loop_
_entity.id
_entity.type
_entity.pdbx_description
1 polymer ?
#
loop_
_entity_poly.entity_id
_entity_poly.type
_entity_poly.pdbx_seq_one_letter_code
_entity_poly.pdbx_strand_id
1 'polypeptide(L)'
;MTRGIGHVLRLPFFRPRPPWIGGDLPTVRNFLLRIRPRLDRWPQERIEFPAGDGSGDVMLALLNRPIDGAVNGSMNGTAVRRPLVMLIHGLSGCEDSAYIRVSARHFLRRGFPVLRLNLRGAGPSRPLCRQSYHAGRSEDLRHVLGAMDGRLAVNGICIVGFSLGGNLLLKYLGEAGRLAPVLAAASVSAPIDLAATQRRIMERRNRLYHDYVLAGLQQEAITTPGLPEEIRRIAMAVAGVR
;
A
#
# COMPACT_ATOMS: atom_id res chain seq x y z
N MET A 1 16.80 -20.37 -27.21
CA MET A 1 16.00 -21.39 -26.48
C MET A 1 15.44 -20.72 -25.23
N THR A 2 14.21 -20.22 -25.32
CA THR A 2 13.46 -19.57 -24.25
C THR A 2 12.81 -20.65 -23.40
N ARG A 3 13.40 -20.94 -22.23
CA ARG A 3 12.70 -21.77 -21.21
C ARG A 3 11.58 -20.91 -20.61
N GLY A 4 10.34 -21.26 -20.95
CA GLY A 4 9.15 -20.66 -20.37
C GLY A 4 9.10 -20.93 -18.87
N ILE A 5 9.05 -19.86 -18.08
CA ILE A 5 8.76 -19.90 -16.63
C ILE A 5 7.24 -20.01 -16.51
N GLY A 6 6.72 -21.21 -16.63
CA GLY A 6 5.31 -21.51 -16.47
C GLY A 6 5.05 -22.43 -15.28
N HIS A 7 5.54 -22.09 -14.09
CA HIS A 7 4.96 -22.67 -12.88
C HIS A 7 3.68 -21.91 -12.54
N VAL A 8 2.57 -22.31 -13.13
CA VAL A 8 1.25 -21.90 -12.66
C VAL A 8 1.07 -22.53 -11.28
N LEU A 9 1.26 -21.72 -10.24
CA LEU A 9 0.91 -22.11 -8.88
C LEU A 9 -0.59 -22.44 -8.87
N ARG A 10 -0.95 -23.70 -8.71
CA ARG A 10 -2.34 -24.12 -8.47
C ARG A 10 -2.74 -23.64 -7.08
N LEU A 11 -3.20 -22.40 -7.00
CA LEU A 11 -3.75 -21.87 -5.77
C LEU A 11 -5.11 -22.56 -5.50
N PRO A 12 -5.40 -22.94 -4.26
CA PRO A 12 -6.70 -23.47 -3.92
C PRO A 12 -7.78 -22.42 -4.20
N PHE A 13 -8.96 -22.85 -4.66
CA PHE A 13 -10.09 -21.96 -4.88
C PHE A 13 -10.42 -21.20 -3.58
N PHE A 14 -10.55 -19.89 -3.69
CA PHE A 14 -11.03 -19.06 -2.58
C PHE A 14 -12.47 -19.46 -2.24
N ARG A 15 -12.69 -19.86 -1.00
CA ARG A 15 -14.03 -20.15 -0.45
C ARG A 15 -14.35 -19.09 0.61
N PRO A 16 -15.28 -18.17 0.33
CA PRO A 16 -15.70 -17.21 1.33
C PRO A 16 -16.34 -17.94 2.52
N ARG A 17 -16.08 -17.45 3.74
CA ARG A 17 -16.67 -18.00 4.96
C ARG A 17 -17.94 -17.24 5.31
N PRO A 18 -19.07 -17.89 5.56
CA PRO A 18 -20.26 -17.20 6.04
C PRO A 18 -19.96 -16.37 7.31
N PRO A 19 -20.59 -15.19 7.50
CA PRO A 19 -21.57 -14.54 6.61
C PRO A 19 -20.93 -13.73 5.46
N TRP A 20 -19.60 -13.75 5.29
CA TRP A 20 -18.80 -12.93 4.36
C TRP A 20 -18.81 -13.55 2.95
N ILE A 21 -19.99 -13.60 2.33
CA ILE A 21 -20.20 -14.12 0.98
C ILE A 21 -20.52 -13.00 -0.01
N GLY A 22 -20.35 -13.29 -1.33
CA GLY A 22 -20.54 -12.27 -2.39
C GLY A 22 -19.35 -11.33 -2.54
N GLY A 23 -19.55 -10.21 -3.24
CA GLY A 23 -18.50 -9.22 -3.50
C GLY A 23 -18.41 -8.13 -2.42
N ASP A 24 -19.53 -7.73 -1.84
CA ASP A 24 -19.62 -6.57 -0.96
C ASP A 24 -19.25 -6.87 0.49
N LEU A 25 -19.80 -7.94 1.08
CA LEU A 25 -19.59 -8.28 2.48
C LEU A 25 -18.11 -8.52 2.85
N PRO A 26 -17.31 -9.28 2.07
CA PRO A 26 -15.87 -9.40 2.33
C PRO A 26 -15.14 -8.07 2.25
N THR A 27 -15.54 -7.18 1.34
CA THR A 27 -14.91 -5.87 1.14
C THR A 27 -15.11 -4.97 2.35
N VAL A 28 -16.32 -4.90 2.90
CA VAL A 28 -16.64 -4.04 4.06
C VAL A 28 -16.34 -4.71 5.41
N ARG A 29 -15.98 -5.98 5.43
CA ARG A 29 -15.79 -6.79 6.65
C ARG A 29 -14.90 -6.10 7.68
N ASN A 30 -13.71 -5.66 7.28
CA ASN A 30 -12.74 -5.09 8.21
C ASN A 30 -13.21 -3.74 8.77
N PHE A 31 -14.00 -3.00 8.00
CA PHE A 31 -14.65 -1.77 8.42
C PHE A 31 -15.74 -2.06 9.46
N LEU A 32 -16.65 -2.99 9.15
CA LEU A 32 -17.76 -3.37 10.05
C LEU A 32 -17.26 -3.97 11.37
N LEU A 33 -16.24 -4.81 11.31
CA LEU A 33 -15.65 -5.43 12.50
C LEU A 33 -14.63 -4.52 13.22
N ARG A 34 -14.38 -3.30 12.72
CA ARG A 34 -13.40 -2.34 13.26
C ARG A 34 -12.03 -2.98 13.52
N ILE A 35 -11.60 -3.86 12.63
CA ILE A 35 -10.35 -4.62 12.78
C ILE A 35 -9.16 -3.67 12.62
N ARG A 36 -8.53 -3.31 13.74
CA ARG A 36 -7.30 -2.51 13.80
C ARG A 36 -6.27 -3.21 14.69
N PRO A 37 -5.49 -4.15 14.17
CA PRO A 37 -4.49 -4.85 14.97
C PRO A 37 -3.48 -3.87 15.56
N ARG A 38 -3.14 -4.05 16.84
CA ARG A 38 -2.05 -3.32 17.50
C ARG A 38 -0.73 -3.88 16.99
N LEU A 39 0.21 -2.98 16.69
CA LEU A 39 1.56 -3.32 16.21
C LEU A 39 2.65 -2.83 17.17
N ASP A 40 2.26 -2.27 18.31
CA ASP A 40 3.11 -1.61 19.32
C ASP A 40 4.16 -2.56 19.92
N ARG A 41 3.84 -3.85 19.95
CA ARG A 41 4.79 -4.86 20.46
C ARG A 41 6.01 -5.09 19.56
N TRP A 42 5.95 -4.71 18.27
CA TRP A 42 7.07 -4.83 17.35
C TRP A 42 7.81 -3.50 17.30
N PRO A 43 9.15 -3.48 17.46
CA PRO A 43 9.94 -2.26 17.35
C PRO A 43 9.62 -1.52 16.05
N GLN A 44 9.49 -0.19 16.15
CA GLN A 44 9.12 0.68 15.05
C GLN A 44 10.19 1.75 14.83
N GLU A 45 10.46 2.03 13.55
CA GLU A 45 11.42 3.04 13.13
C GLU A 45 10.82 3.84 11.98
N ARG A 46 10.83 5.17 12.09
CA ARG A 46 10.42 6.06 11.00
C ARG A 46 11.56 6.19 10.01
N ILE A 47 11.24 6.03 8.72
CA ILE A 47 12.19 6.20 7.63
C ILE A 47 11.65 7.25 6.67
N GLU A 48 12.53 8.14 6.23
CA GLU A 48 12.25 9.22 5.31
C GLU A 48 12.84 8.90 3.93
N PHE A 49 12.05 9.13 2.89
CA PHE A 49 12.45 8.95 1.50
C PHE A 49 12.21 10.26 0.75
N PRO A 50 13.26 11.06 0.49
CA PRO A 50 13.15 12.19 -0.42
C PRO A 50 12.66 11.74 -1.80
N ALA A 51 11.81 12.55 -2.42
CA ALA A 51 11.18 12.17 -3.70
C ALA A 51 12.16 12.10 -4.87
N GLY A 52 13.32 12.77 -4.78
CA GLY A 52 14.39 12.68 -5.77
C GLY A 52 14.12 13.46 -7.08
N ASP A 53 12.98 14.13 -7.20
CA ASP A 53 12.56 14.89 -8.39
C ASP A 53 12.78 16.42 -8.27
N GLY A 54 13.48 16.85 -7.23
CA GLY A 54 13.73 18.28 -6.96
C GLY A 54 12.55 19.03 -6.34
N SER A 55 11.42 18.40 -6.07
CA SER A 55 10.23 19.01 -5.45
C SER A 55 10.43 19.37 -3.98
N GLY A 56 11.40 18.75 -3.31
CA GLY A 56 11.58 18.83 -1.85
C GLY A 56 10.56 17.99 -1.06
N ASP A 57 9.69 17.24 -1.73
CA ASP A 57 8.74 16.35 -1.09
C ASP A 57 9.44 15.16 -0.42
N VAL A 58 8.91 14.73 0.75
CA VAL A 58 9.46 13.59 1.51
C VAL A 58 8.33 12.60 1.81
N MET A 59 8.52 11.36 1.38
CA MET A 59 7.63 10.26 1.73
C MET A 59 8.10 9.60 3.02
N LEU A 60 7.18 9.30 3.90
CA LEU A 60 7.46 8.61 5.16
C LEU A 60 7.07 7.15 5.08
N ALA A 61 7.87 6.32 5.71
CA ALA A 61 7.50 4.93 5.94
C ALA A 61 7.72 4.54 7.40
N LEU A 62 7.00 3.53 7.86
CA LEU A 62 7.18 2.98 9.19
C LEU A 62 7.66 1.53 9.07
N LEU A 63 8.91 1.31 9.46
CA LEU A 63 9.50 -0.02 9.52
C LEU A 63 9.15 -0.68 10.85
N ASN A 64 8.59 -1.88 10.78
CA ASN A 64 8.41 -2.75 11.93
C ASN A 64 9.39 -3.92 11.84
N ARG A 65 10.11 -4.19 12.93
CA ARG A 65 11.02 -5.33 13.01
C ARG A 65 10.36 -6.50 13.74
N PRO A 66 10.55 -7.76 13.29
CA PRO A 66 10.11 -8.91 14.07
C PRO A 66 10.85 -8.94 15.41
N ILE A 67 10.21 -9.51 16.43
CA ILE A 67 10.87 -9.77 17.72
C ILE A 67 11.75 -11.00 17.56
N ASP A 68 13.00 -10.93 17.99
CA ASP A 68 13.93 -12.05 17.98
C ASP A 68 13.30 -13.24 18.74
N GLY A 69 13.34 -14.44 18.15
CA GLY A 69 12.66 -15.63 18.67
C GLY A 69 11.31 -15.95 18.04
N ALA A 70 10.70 -15.05 17.25
CA ALA A 70 9.47 -15.36 16.50
C ALA A 70 9.73 -16.19 15.22
N VAL A 71 10.96 -16.52 14.93
CA VAL A 71 11.35 -17.33 13.76
C VAL A 71 11.33 -18.81 14.18
N ASN A 72 10.16 -19.43 14.18
CA ASN A 72 10.01 -20.89 14.14
C ASN A 72 10.47 -21.40 12.77
N GLY A 73 11.77 -21.50 12.58
CA GLY A 73 12.40 -21.93 11.34
C GLY A 73 13.91 -21.96 11.45
N SER A 74 14.45 -22.52 12.53
CA SER A 74 15.83 -22.96 12.55
C SER A 74 15.91 -24.29 11.80
N MET A 75 16.26 -24.26 10.54
CA MET A 75 16.82 -25.43 9.89
C MET A 75 18.32 -25.40 10.19
N ASN A 76 18.79 -26.32 11.02
CA ASN A 76 20.21 -26.53 11.35
C ASN A 76 20.93 -25.36 12.07
N GLY A 77 20.26 -24.66 13.01
CA GLY A 77 20.92 -23.64 13.86
C GLY A 77 21.26 -22.31 13.16
N THR A 78 20.94 -22.15 11.88
CA THR A 78 21.13 -20.90 11.14
C THR A 78 19.83 -20.08 11.16
N ALA A 79 19.89 -18.84 11.65
CA ALA A 79 18.76 -17.91 11.61
C ALA A 79 18.35 -17.67 10.17
N VAL A 80 17.13 -18.08 9.79
CA VAL A 80 16.60 -17.83 8.44
C VAL A 80 16.32 -16.33 8.32
N ARG A 81 17.17 -15.62 7.59
CA ARG A 81 16.98 -14.20 7.30
C ARG A 81 15.88 -14.02 6.26
N ARG A 82 14.79 -13.33 6.64
CA ARG A 82 13.62 -13.09 5.79
C ARG A 82 13.81 -11.83 4.95
N PRO A 83 13.29 -11.77 3.71
CA PRO A 83 13.27 -10.53 2.92
C PRO A 83 12.38 -9.47 3.58
N LEU A 84 12.64 -8.21 3.25
CA LEU A 84 11.78 -7.09 3.63
C LEU A 84 10.46 -7.18 2.89
N VAL A 85 9.34 -7.01 3.59
CA VAL A 85 8.02 -6.88 2.97
C VAL A 85 7.59 -5.42 2.99
N MET A 86 7.52 -4.79 1.81
CA MET A 86 6.98 -3.44 1.64
C MET A 86 5.48 -3.52 1.36
N LEU A 87 4.69 -2.76 2.11
CA LEU A 87 3.24 -2.65 1.93
C LEU A 87 2.90 -1.26 1.42
N ILE A 88 2.16 -1.19 0.30
CA ILE A 88 1.74 0.06 -0.35
C ILE A 88 0.22 0.15 -0.28
N HIS A 89 -0.29 1.23 0.32
CA HIS A 89 -1.72 1.46 0.49
C HIS A 89 -2.42 1.89 -0.81
N GLY A 90 -3.75 1.84 -0.81
CA GLY A 90 -4.61 2.33 -1.89
C GLY A 90 -4.99 3.79 -1.70
N LEU A 91 -5.95 4.23 -2.54
CA LEU A 91 -6.49 5.58 -2.52
C LEU A 91 -7.05 5.93 -1.13
N SER A 92 -6.80 7.15 -0.68
CA SER A 92 -7.19 7.68 0.65
C SER A 92 -6.70 6.83 1.83
N GLY A 93 -5.65 6.02 1.61
CA GLY A 93 -5.04 5.19 2.64
C GLY A 93 -3.76 5.78 3.22
N CYS A 94 -3.21 5.06 4.19
CA CYS A 94 -1.91 5.34 4.79
C CYS A 94 -1.34 4.08 5.45
N GLU A 95 -0.19 4.19 6.06
CA GLU A 95 0.48 3.13 6.83
C GLU A 95 -0.42 2.50 7.92
N ASP A 96 -1.43 3.24 8.41
CA ASP A 96 -2.34 2.82 9.47
C ASP A 96 -3.70 2.33 8.98
N SER A 97 -3.90 2.24 7.68
CA SER A 97 -5.09 1.62 7.10
C SER A 97 -5.28 0.19 7.63
N ALA A 98 -6.50 -0.20 7.94
CA ALA A 98 -6.81 -1.48 8.59
C ALA A 98 -6.20 -2.68 7.87
N TYR A 99 -6.31 -2.72 6.53
CA TYR A 99 -5.77 -3.80 5.70
C TYR A 99 -4.24 -3.81 5.69
N ILE A 100 -3.57 -2.64 5.74
CA ILE A 100 -2.12 -2.53 5.87
C ILE A 100 -1.67 -3.10 7.23
N ARG A 101 -2.33 -2.70 8.32
CA ARG A 101 -2.00 -3.20 9.67
C ARG A 101 -2.26 -4.71 9.82
N VAL A 102 -3.34 -5.23 9.23
CA VAL A 102 -3.64 -6.67 9.20
C VAL A 102 -2.54 -7.44 8.46
N SER A 103 -2.13 -6.95 7.29
CA SER A 103 -1.07 -7.56 6.49
C SER A 103 0.29 -7.46 7.20
N ALA A 104 0.62 -6.31 7.77
CA ALA A 104 1.84 -6.13 8.56
C ALA A 104 1.91 -7.12 9.72
N ARG A 105 0.83 -7.24 10.51
CA ARG A 105 0.76 -8.22 11.60
C ARG A 105 0.98 -9.66 11.10
N HIS A 106 0.41 -10.00 9.95
CA HIS A 106 0.54 -11.34 9.37
C HIS A 106 1.99 -11.68 9.05
N PHE A 107 2.72 -10.77 8.41
CA PHE A 107 4.12 -10.95 8.05
C PHE A 107 5.05 -10.90 9.28
N LEU A 108 4.85 -9.94 10.18
CA LEU A 108 5.63 -9.80 11.42
C LEU A 108 5.55 -11.06 12.31
N ARG A 109 4.36 -11.67 12.40
CA ARG A 109 4.19 -12.93 13.14
C ARG A 109 4.93 -14.11 12.50
N ARG A 110 5.34 -13.98 11.24
CA ARG A 110 6.13 -14.95 10.48
C ARG A 110 7.61 -14.58 10.39
N GLY A 111 8.05 -13.58 11.15
CA GLY A 111 9.44 -13.17 11.21
C GLY A 111 9.92 -12.30 10.04
N PHE A 112 9.01 -11.76 9.22
CA PHE A 112 9.39 -10.82 8.16
C PHE A 112 9.45 -9.39 8.71
N PRO A 113 10.51 -8.63 8.44
CA PRO A 113 10.49 -7.18 8.62
C PRO A 113 9.49 -6.57 7.64
N VAL A 114 8.76 -5.54 8.08
CA VAL A 114 7.69 -4.93 7.29
C VAL A 114 7.87 -3.43 7.23
N LEU A 115 7.93 -2.88 6.02
CA LEU A 115 7.93 -1.45 5.74
C LEU A 115 6.55 -1.04 5.24
N ARG A 116 5.88 -0.17 5.98
CA ARG A 116 4.57 0.40 5.61
C ARG A 116 4.79 1.78 5.00
N LEU A 117 4.75 1.86 3.67
CA LEU A 117 5.03 3.09 2.92
C LEU A 117 3.79 3.97 2.86
N ASN A 118 3.93 5.26 3.18
CA ASN A 118 2.96 6.28 2.81
C ASN A 118 3.37 6.87 1.46
N LEU A 119 2.47 6.79 0.49
CA LEU A 119 2.66 7.43 -0.80
C LEU A 119 2.78 8.95 -0.63
N ARG A 120 3.29 9.63 -1.66
CA ARG A 120 3.52 11.07 -1.66
C ARG A 120 2.27 11.83 -1.24
N GLY A 121 2.37 12.59 -0.15
CA GLY A 121 1.26 13.36 0.37
C GLY A 121 0.11 12.55 0.98
N ALA A 122 0.33 11.29 1.33
CA ALA A 122 -0.64 10.48 2.06
C ALA A 122 -0.27 10.36 3.54
N GLY A 123 -1.27 10.34 4.41
CA GLY A 123 -1.10 10.16 5.85
C GLY A 123 -0.02 11.04 6.45
N PRO A 124 0.94 10.48 7.21
CA PRO A 124 2.03 11.25 7.81
C PRO A 124 2.95 11.99 6.82
N SER A 125 2.99 11.58 5.55
CA SER A 125 3.76 12.29 4.51
C SER A 125 3.09 13.61 4.08
N ARG A 126 1.80 13.82 4.40
CA ARG A 126 1.04 14.99 3.91
C ARG A 126 1.70 16.33 4.22
N PRO A 127 2.15 16.63 5.45
CA PRO A 127 2.78 17.91 5.77
C PRO A 127 4.12 18.16 5.06
N LEU A 128 4.79 17.08 4.63
CA LEU A 128 6.11 17.11 3.99
C LEU A 128 6.02 17.08 2.46
N CYS A 129 4.83 17.11 1.89
CA CYS A 129 4.63 17.02 0.44
C CYS A 129 3.71 18.13 -0.05
N ARG A 130 4.14 18.84 -1.10
CA ARG A 130 3.29 19.78 -1.84
C ARG A 130 2.44 19.06 -2.89
N GLN A 131 2.97 17.96 -3.42
CA GLN A 131 2.30 17.15 -4.43
C GLN A 131 1.58 15.96 -3.80
N SER A 132 0.72 15.30 -4.58
CA SER A 132 -0.01 14.10 -4.17
C SER A 132 0.32 12.92 -5.06
N TYR A 133 0.13 11.74 -4.52
CA TYR A 133 0.26 10.49 -5.25
C TYR A 133 -0.88 10.30 -6.27
N HIS A 134 -0.60 9.57 -7.32
CA HIS A 134 -1.59 9.09 -8.29
C HIS A 134 -1.09 7.81 -8.97
N ALA A 135 -1.96 7.11 -9.71
CA ALA A 135 -1.64 5.84 -10.33
C ALA A 135 -0.43 5.87 -11.30
N GLY A 136 -0.18 7.03 -11.92
CA GLY A 136 0.92 7.22 -12.86
C GLY A 136 2.28 7.47 -12.22
N ARG A 137 2.37 7.66 -10.89
CA ARG A 137 3.59 8.12 -10.21
C ARG A 137 4.49 6.96 -9.74
N SER A 138 4.83 6.07 -10.67
CA SER A 138 5.71 4.91 -10.41
C SER A 138 7.16 5.28 -10.10
N GLU A 139 7.62 6.47 -10.53
CA GLU A 139 8.93 7.02 -10.22
C GLU A 139 9.17 7.20 -8.71
N ASP A 140 8.13 7.50 -7.93
CA ASP A 140 8.24 7.58 -6.47
C ASP A 140 8.69 6.24 -5.87
N LEU A 141 8.12 5.13 -6.36
CA LEU A 141 8.53 3.80 -5.92
C LEU A 141 9.97 3.48 -6.35
N ARG A 142 10.38 3.93 -7.55
CA ARG A 142 11.76 3.81 -8.01
C ARG A 142 12.73 4.54 -7.07
N HIS A 143 12.41 5.76 -6.67
CA HIS A 143 13.23 6.54 -5.74
C HIS A 143 13.28 5.90 -4.35
N VAL A 144 12.15 5.44 -3.81
CA VAL A 144 12.10 4.72 -2.53
C VAL A 144 12.99 3.48 -2.56
N LEU A 145 12.92 2.68 -3.61
CA LEU A 145 13.74 1.46 -3.75
C LEU A 145 15.23 1.79 -3.94
N GLY A 146 15.55 2.86 -4.69
CA GLY A 146 16.93 3.31 -4.89
C GLY A 146 17.56 3.93 -3.64
N ALA A 147 16.76 4.57 -2.79
CA ALA A 147 17.20 5.17 -1.53
C ALA A 147 17.16 4.20 -0.34
N MET A 148 16.73 2.96 -0.56
CA MET A 148 16.62 1.95 0.49
C MET A 148 18.02 1.60 1.03
N ASP A 149 18.19 1.64 2.36
CA ASP A 149 19.42 1.13 3.00
C ASP A 149 19.66 -0.33 2.60
N GLY A 150 20.82 -0.60 2.00
CA GLY A 150 21.20 -1.94 1.56
C GLY A 150 21.14 -3.00 2.67
N ARG A 151 21.30 -2.59 3.93
CA ARG A 151 21.16 -3.49 5.10
C ARG A 151 19.73 -3.96 5.31
N LEU A 152 18.72 -3.15 4.94
CA LEU A 152 17.31 -3.53 5.00
C LEU A 152 16.94 -4.47 3.84
N ALA A 153 17.58 -4.28 2.68
CA ALA A 153 17.30 -5.00 1.46
C ALA A 153 18.22 -6.23 1.25
N VAL A 154 19.15 -6.52 2.17
CA VAL A 154 20.19 -7.56 2.01
C VAL A 154 19.63 -8.95 1.70
N ASN A 155 18.45 -9.26 2.17
CA ASN A 155 17.74 -10.53 1.88
C ASN A 155 16.69 -10.38 0.78
N GLY A 156 16.71 -9.26 0.05
CA GLY A 156 15.75 -8.91 -0.98
C GLY A 156 14.48 -8.25 -0.45
N ILE A 157 13.67 -7.76 -1.38
CA ILE A 157 12.44 -7.03 -1.10
C ILE A 157 11.27 -7.74 -1.77
N CYS A 158 10.20 -7.98 -1.01
CA CYS A 158 8.90 -8.38 -1.52
C CYS A 158 7.93 -7.20 -1.38
N ILE A 159 7.11 -6.91 -2.39
CA ILE A 159 6.19 -5.76 -2.36
C ILE A 159 4.75 -6.25 -2.48
N VAL A 160 3.87 -5.73 -1.62
CA VAL A 160 2.41 -5.95 -1.72
C VAL A 160 1.73 -4.59 -1.87
N GLY A 161 1.13 -4.36 -3.03
CA GLY A 161 0.36 -3.15 -3.32
C GLY A 161 -1.15 -3.42 -3.30
N PHE A 162 -1.92 -2.53 -2.68
CA PHE A 162 -3.36 -2.64 -2.56
C PHE A 162 -4.05 -1.57 -3.40
N SER A 163 -5.09 -1.95 -4.17
CA SER A 163 -5.89 -1.02 -4.97
C SER A 163 -4.99 -0.12 -5.84
N LEU A 164 -5.04 1.21 -5.68
CA LEU A 164 -4.18 2.15 -6.38
C LEU A 164 -2.69 1.86 -6.17
N GLY A 165 -2.27 1.49 -4.96
CA GLY A 165 -0.89 1.07 -4.70
C GLY A 165 -0.50 -0.20 -5.46
N GLY A 166 -1.47 -1.10 -5.71
CA GLY A 166 -1.28 -2.26 -6.58
C GLY A 166 -1.14 -1.88 -8.05
N ASN A 167 -1.91 -0.90 -8.54
CA ASN A 167 -1.78 -0.36 -9.89
C ASN A 167 -0.40 0.30 -10.09
N LEU A 168 0.01 1.16 -9.14
CA LEU A 168 1.32 1.82 -9.15
C LEU A 168 2.47 0.79 -9.15
N LEU A 169 2.36 -0.27 -8.35
CA LEU A 169 3.33 -1.37 -8.33
C LEU A 169 3.43 -2.08 -9.69
N LEU A 170 2.29 -2.41 -10.31
CA LEU A 170 2.27 -3.05 -11.63
C LEU A 170 2.90 -2.16 -12.71
N LYS A 171 2.58 -0.85 -12.69
CA LYS A 171 3.19 0.13 -13.59
C LYS A 171 4.71 0.16 -13.41
N TYR A 172 5.19 0.28 -12.17
CA TYR A 172 6.61 0.26 -11.86
C TYR A 172 7.31 -1.00 -12.40
N LEU A 173 6.72 -2.17 -12.15
CA LEU A 173 7.29 -3.45 -12.62
C LEU A 173 7.31 -3.54 -14.14
N GLY A 174 6.28 -3.03 -14.81
CA GLY A 174 6.22 -2.96 -16.28
C GLY A 174 7.31 -2.06 -16.87
N GLU A 175 7.60 -0.93 -16.21
CA GLU A 175 8.64 0.02 -16.65
C GLU A 175 10.06 -0.45 -16.32
N ALA A 176 10.28 -1.00 -15.13
CA ALA A 176 11.59 -1.46 -14.68
C ALA A 176 11.96 -2.83 -15.27
N GLY A 177 10.98 -3.64 -15.63
CA GLY A 177 11.20 -4.97 -16.19
C GLY A 177 12.10 -5.83 -15.28
N ARG A 178 13.12 -6.44 -15.89
CA ARG A 178 14.08 -7.31 -15.17
C ARG A 178 15.05 -6.53 -14.26
N LEU A 179 15.09 -5.21 -14.35
CA LEU A 179 15.95 -4.36 -13.52
C LEU A 179 15.30 -4.01 -12.18
N ALA A 180 14.04 -4.39 -11.95
CA ALA A 180 13.38 -4.17 -10.67
C ALA A 180 14.10 -4.96 -9.55
N PRO A 181 14.59 -4.29 -8.48
CA PRO A 181 15.25 -4.96 -7.35
C PRO A 181 14.23 -5.61 -6.41
N VAL A 182 13.32 -6.43 -6.97
CA VAL A 182 12.17 -7.01 -6.27
C VAL A 182 12.19 -8.53 -6.44
N LEU A 183 12.21 -9.26 -5.33
CA LEU A 183 12.17 -10.73 -5.32
C LEU A 183 10.79 -11.26 -5.71
N ALA A 184 9.75 -10.64 -5.17
CA ALA A 184 8.36 -11.02 -5.43
C ALA A 184 7.45 -9.81 -5.29
N ALA A 185 6.37 -9.81 -6.05
CA ALA A 185 5.36 -8.77 -5.98
C ALA A 185 3.95 -9.37 -5.98
N ALA A 186 3.06 -8.77 -5.20
CA ALA A 186 1.65 -9.09 -5.20
C ALA A 186 0.82 -7.82 -5.35
N SER A 187 -0.08 -7.81 -6.31
CA SER A 187 -1.04 -6.73 -6.52
C SER A 187 -2.43 -7.22 -6.10
N VAL A 188 -3.05 -6.52 -5.15
CA VAL A 188 -4.31 -6.92 -4.55
C VAL A 188 -5.40 -5.93 -4.96
N SER A 189 -6.41 -6.40 -5.68
CA SER A 189 -7.57 -5.60 -6.12
C SER A 189 -7.18 -4.32 -6.86
N ALA A 190 -6.15 -4.35 -7.69
CA ALA A 190 -5.69 -3.19 -8.45
C ALA A 190 -6.66 -2.83 -9.58
N PRO A 191 -7.03 -1.55 -9.72
CA PRO A 191 -7.80 -1.08 -10.86
C PRO A 191 -6.89 -0.95 -12.09
N ILE A 192 -6.82 -1.99 -12.93
CA ILE A 192 -5.95 -1.99 -14.11
C ILE A 192 -6.48 -1.03 -15.18
N ASP A 193 -7.79 -1.01 -15.41
CA ASP A 193 -8.47 0.00 -16.21
C ASP A 193 -9.13 1.04 -15.28
N LEU A 194 -8.46 2.18 -15.13
CA LEU A 194 -8.93 3.26 -14.25
C LEU A 194 -10.23 3.88 -14.74
N ALA A 195 -10.42 4.00 -16.06
CA ALA A 195 -11.63 4.57 -16.63
C ALA A 195 -12.85 3.64 -16.45
N ALA A 196 -12.67 2.34 -16.65
CA ALA A 196 -13.70 1.35 -16.37
C ALA A 196 -14.03 1.30 -14.87
N THR A 197 -13.01 1.37 -14.02
CA THR A 197 -13.18 1.40 -12.56
C THR A 197 -13.96 2.64 -12.11
N GLN A 198 -13.65 3.81 -12.65
CA GLN A 198 -14.34 5.06 -12.34
C GLN A 198 -15.81 4.98 -12.78
N ARG A 199 -16.11 4.51 -14.01
CA ARG A 199 -17.50 4.30 -14.45
C ARG A 199 -18.25 3.34 -13.53
N ARG A 200 -17.60 2.24 -13.11
CA ARG A 200 -18.20 1.24 -12.23
C ARG A 200 -18.51 1.77 -10.84
N ILE A 201 -17.60 2.55 -10.24
CA ILE A 201 -17.82 3.09 -8.90
C ILE A 201 -18.94 4.14 -8.87
N MET A 202 -19.19 4.82 -9.99
CA MET A 202 -20.28 5.80 -10.12
C MET A 202 -21.68 5.18 -10.34
N GLU A 203 -21.76 3.88 -10.55
CA GLU A 203 -23.07 3.22 -10.65
C GLU A 203 -23.88 3.32 -9.34
N ARG A 204 -25.20 3.46 -9.43
CA ARG A 204 -26.08 3.61 -8.25
C ARG A 204 -25.87 2.55 -7.17
N ARG A 205 -25.64 1.29 -7.58
CA ARG A 205 -25.39 0.18 -6.63
C ARG A 205 -24.13 0.38 -5.80
N ASN A 206 -23.17 1.15 -6.30
CA ASN A 206 -21.87 1.38 -5.68
C ASN A 206 -21.80 2.72 -4.93
N ARG A 207 -22.92 3.41 -4.74
CA ARG A 207 -22.99 4.75 -4.14
C ARG A 207 -22.26 4.84 -2.79
N LEU A 208 -22.40 3.83 -1.93
CA LEU A 208 -21.71 3.82 -0.63
C LEU A 208 -20.18 3.81 -0.79
N TYR A 209 -19.65 3.05 -1.77
CA TYR A 209 -18.22 3.03 -2.08
C TYR A 209 -17.78 4.35 -2.71
N HIS A 210 -18.59 4.91 -3.60
CA HIS A 210 -18.34 6.21 -4.22
C HIS A 210 -18.23 7.30 -3.16
N ASP A 211 -19.22 7.41 -2.28
CA ASP A 211 -19.27 8.43 -1.23
C ASP A 211 -18.09 8.28 -0.24
N TYR A 212 -17.71 7.05 0.10
CA TYR A 212 -16.54 6.77 0.93
C TYR A 212 -15.23 7.24 0.28
N VAL A 213 -15.03 6.91 -1.00
CA VAL A 213 -13.82 7.30 -1.75
C VAL A 213 -13.78 8.81 -1.92
N LEU A 214 -14.91 9.44 -2.28
CA LEU A 214 -15.01 10.87 -2.46
C LEU A 214 -14.70 11.63 -1.17
N ALA A 215 -15.26 11.19 -0.03
CA ALA A 215 -14.97 11.80 1.27
C ALA A 215 -13.47 11.74 1.62
N GLY A 216 -12.82 10.61 1.33
CA GLY A 216 -11.38 10.45 1.52
C GLY A 216 -10.56 11.41 0.67
N LEU A 217 -10.88 11.53 -0.62
CA LEU A 217 -10.21 12.45 -1.55
C LEU A 217 -10.41 13.92 -1.15
N GLN A 218 -11.61 14.27 -0.71
CA GLN A 218 -11.92 15.62 -0.20
C GLN A 218 -11.06 15.96 1.03
N GLN A 219 -10.97 15.03 1.97
CA GLN A 219 -10.15 15.21 3.17
C GLN A 219 -8.66 15.37 2.81
N GLU A 220 -8.14 14.59 1.88
CA GLU A 220 -6.77 14.75 1.39
C GLU A 220 -6.57 16.10 0.69
N ALA A 221 -7.53 16.53 -0.15
CA ALA A 221 -7.45 17.83 -0.82
C ALA A 221 -7.43 18.98 0.19
N ILE A 222 -8.32 18.99 1.17
CA ILE A 222 -8.42 20.05 2.17
C ILE A 222 -7.14 20.18 3.00
N THR A 223 -6.47 19.07 3.28
CA THR A 223 -5.24 19.02 4.08
C THR A 223 -3.97 19.25 3.27
N THR A 224 -4.07 19.48 1.94
CA THR A 224 -2.90 19.73 1.09
C THR A 224 -2.26 21.09 1.41
N PRO A 225 -0.96 21.15 1.78
CA PRO A 225 -0.26 22.39 1.98
C PRO A 225 -0.22 23.24 0.71
N GLY A 226 -0.45 24.56 0.85
CA GLY A 226 -0.40 25.48 -0.30
C GLY A 226 -1.53 25.32 -1.31
N LEU A 227 -2.58 24.56 -0.98
CA LEU A 227 -3.76 24.48 -1.85
C LEU A 227 -4.39 25.88 -2.00
N PRO A 228 -4.65 26.36 -3.25
CA PRO A 228 -5.34 27.62 -3.48
C PRO A 228 -6.69 27.63 -2.76
N GLU A 229 -7.01 28.77 -2.14
CA GLU A 229 -8.24 28.91 -1.32
C GLU A 229 -9.53 28.63 -2.12
N GLU A 230 -9.52 28.98 -3.40
CA GLU A 230 -10.63 28.68 -4.31
C GLU A 230 -10.87 27.16 -4.44
N ILE A 231 -9.79 26.38 -4.65
CA ILE A 231 -9.88 24.91 -4.73
C ILE A 231 -10.30 24.32 -3.40
N ARG A 232 -9.80 24.87 -2.29
CA ARG A 232 -10.20 24.47 -0.92
C ARG A 232 -11.69 24.69 -0.70
N ARG A 233 -12.22 25.86 -1.09
CA ARG A 233 -13.66 26.14 -1.02
C ARG A 233 -14.51 25.19 -1.86
N ILE A 234 -14.08 24.88 -3.08
CA ILE A 234 -14.76 23.89 -3.94
C ILE A 234 -14.78 22.52 -3.25
N ALA A 235 -13.66 22.05 -2.73
CA ALA A 235 -13.58 20.76 -2.03
C ALA A 235 -14.51 20.72 -0.80
N MET A 236 -14.58 21.81 -0.03
CA MET A 236 -15.48 21.93 1.13
C MET A 236 -16.96 21.99 0.70
N ALA A 237 -17.29 22.75 -0.35
CA ALA A 237 -18.66 22.87 -0.84
C ALA A 237 -19.22 21.53 -1.33
N VAL A 238 -18.42 20.75 -2.06
CA VAL A 238 -18.80 19.40 -2.50
C VAL A 238 -18.99 18.46 -1.31
N ALA A 239 -18.24 18.64 -0.20
CA ALA A 239 -18.42 17.88 1.03
C ALA A 239 -19.72 18.23 1.79
N GLY A 240 -20.20 19.47 1.67
CA GLY A 240 -21.43 19.97 2.33
C GLY A 240 -22.74 19.65 1.59
N VAL A 241 -22.68 19.23 0.33
CA VAL A 241 -23.86 18.83 -0.46
C VAL A 241 -24.18 17.35 -0.17
N ARG A 242 -24.70 17.08 1.01
CA ARG A 242 -25.26 15.76 1.39
C ARG A 242 -26.70 15.90 1.87
#